data_4a4c5f79f853d5a0d4ed803aa0655fc3
#
_entry.id   4a4c5f79f853d5a0d4ed803aa0655fc3
#
_cell.length_a   1.000
_cell.length_b   1.000
_cell.length_c   1.000
_cell.angle_alpha   90.00
_cell.angle_beta   90.00
_cell.angle_gamma   90.00
#
_symmetry.space_group_name_H-M   'P 1'
#
loop_
_entity.id
_entity.type
_entity.pdbx_description
1 polymer ?
#
loop_
_entity_poly.entity_id
_entity_poly.type
_entity_poly.pdbx_seq_one_letter_code
_entity_poly.pdbx_strand_id
1 'polypeptide(L)'
;MKVARVCEQPVCRSRYDPDMTQRTGSANLPLHGGRVPAWLATRMSTLGRVITEAIVHHYGRAEFLRRLADPFWFQSFGAVMGMDWHSSGITTSVIGALKRGLAPIQTELGIFVCGGRGAHSRRTPEELVAVGELSGLNTAPLVRTSRLVAKIDSALVQDGYELYLHGFFATVDGDWCVVQQGMNPERREARRYHWGSDRVAGFFDAPHAAIEGRNVGPIINLTDRGAAANRSAGLELVRHGPDPLVSVLRRLGSSLPHTPDLFDSGEPTLSVCGTRHLMLPAHHDVRAADVDLRRLHATLAAAADRGPKDFAELLLLPGIGARTIASVAFVAEILHGAPYRFHDPARFALAHGGKDGHPFPVPLKVYDETIAVLKRAVTSARLGRNETLEAIRRLDEQARRVDEVVAGPCLAEYIAVEREHSQAYAGRTV
;
A
#
# COMPACT_ATOMS: atom_id res chain seq x y z
N MET A 1 -56.82 19.16 33.15
CA MET A 1 -55.47 19.54 32.72
C MET A 1 -54.51 18.40 33.04
N LYS A 2 -54.14 17.58 32.09
CA LYS A 2 -53.14 16.50 32.24
C LYS A 2 -51.83 17.01 31.66
N VAL A 3 -50.82 17.12 32.54
CA VAL A 3 -49.44 17.48 32.19
C VAL A 3 -48.80 16.25 31.60
N ALA A 4 -48.33 16.36 30.33
CA ALA A 4 -47.59 15.33 29.66
C ALA A 4 -46.19 15.24 30.29
N ARG A 5 -45.82 14.04 30.75
CA ARG A 5 -44.42 13.72 31.11
C ARG A 5 -43.56 13.56 29.86
N VAL A 6 -42.57 14.42 29.76
CA VAL A 6 -41.50 14.28 28.81
C VAL A 6 -40.67 13.06 29.24
N CYS A 7 -40.57 12.08 28.36
CA CYS A 7 -39.75 10.91 28.56
C CYS A 7 -38.27 11.32 28.33
N GLU A 8 -37.50 11.43 29.38
CA GLU A 8 -36.05 11.57 29.31
C GLU A 8 -35.48 10.24 28.84
N GLN A 9 -34.92 10.25 27.63
CA GLN A 9 -34.12 9.13 27.14
C GLN A 9 -32.80 9.09 27.91
N PRO A 10 -32.30 7.90 28.32
CA PRO A 10 -31.03 7.79 29.01
C PRO A 10 -29.89 8.16 28.03
N VAL A 11 -29.11 9.16 28.41
CA VAL A 11 -27.85 9.51 27.76
C VAL A 11 -26.93 8.29 27.89
N CYS A 12 -26.71 7.62 26.75
CA CYS A 12 -25.79 6.51 26.64
C CYS A 12 -24.36 7.07 26.83
N ARG A 13 -23.84 6.98 28.05
CA ARG A 13 -22.43 7.21 28.33
C ARG A 13 -21.65 6.02 27.77
N SER A 14 -21.24 6.12 26.51
CA SER A 14 -20.23 5.25 25.95
C SER A 14 -18.92 5.52 26.68
N ARG A 15 -18.49 4.55 27.50
CA ARG A 15 -17.12 4.53 28.01
C ARG A 15 -16.21 4.30 26.79
N TYR A 16 -15.40 5.29 26.46
CA TYR A 16 -14.33 5.15 25.48
C TYR A 16 -13.37 4.07 25.99
N ASP A 17 -13.38 2.91 25.36
CA ASP A 17 -12.43 1.84 25.61
C ASP A 17 -11.33 1.99 24.54
N PRO A 18 -10.10 2.35 24.93
CA PRO A 18 -8.99 2.47 23.99
C PRO A 18 -8.70 1.16 23.23
N ASP A 19 -9.19 0.03 23.70
CA ASP A 19 -9.10 -1.27 23.04
C ASP A 19 -10.16 -1.44 21.91
N MET A 20 -11.20 -0.60 21.91
CA MET A 20 -12.23 -0.57 20.86
C MET A 20 -11.67 -0.07 19.51
N THR A 21 -10.62 0.74 19.51
CA THR A 21 -9.94 1.17 18.28
C THR A 21 -9.25 0.01 17.55
N GLN A 22 -8.93 -1.07 18.24
CA GLN A 22 -8.42 -2.30 17.63
C GLN A 22 -9.53 -3.20 17.06
N ARG A 23 -10.77 -3.07 17.53
CA ARG A 23 -11.91 -3.91 17.11
C ARG A 23 -12.68 -3.35 15.92
N THR A 24 -12.62 -2.06 15.65
CA THR A 24 -13.29 -1.42 14.53
C THR A 24 -12.45 -1.33 13.26
N GLY A 25 -11.16 -1.67 13.35
CA GLY A 25 -10.25 -1.57 12.22
C GLY A 25 -10.17 -2.87 11.44
N SER A 26 -10.73 -2.91 10.27
CA SER A 26 -10.40 -3.89 9.23
C SER A 26 -8.96 -3.72 8.70
N ALA A 27 -8.16 -2.93 9.37
CA ALA A 27 -6.78 -2.62 9.03
C ALA A 27 -5.85 -3.84 9.07
N ASN A 28 -6.17 -4.83 9.90
CA ASN A 28 -5.37 -6.03 9.99
C ASN A 28 -5.82 -6.99 8.89
N LEU A 29 -4.91 -7.28 7.96
CA LEU A 29 -5.07 -8.37 7.00
C LEU A 29 -4.38 -9.62 7.57
N PRO A 30 -5.06 -10.44 8.39
CA PRO A 30 -4.45 -11.63 8.96
C PRO A 30 -4.07 -12.61 7.86
N LEU A 31 -2.93 -13.27 8.04
CA LEU A 31 -2.48 -14.30 7.12
C LEU A 31 -3.36 -15.55 7.31
N HIS A 32 -4.09 -15.94 6.27
CA HIS A 32 -4.80 -17.20 6.22
C HIS A 32 -4.03 -18.22 5.38
N GLY A 33 -3.71 -19.34 6.00
CA GLY A 33 -3.23 -20.53 5.31
C GLY A 33 -4.44 -21.32 4.79
N GLY A 34 -4.42 -21.66 3.50
CA GLY A 34 -5.49 -22.49 2.91
C GLY A 34 -5.56 -22.34 1.40
N ARG A 35 -6.21 -23.29 0.74
CA ARG A 35 -6.56 -23.22 -0.67
C ARG A 35 -8.05 -23.00 -0.81
N VAL A 36 -8.44 -22.07 -1.65
CA VAL A 36 -9.85 -21.90 -2.03
C VAL A 36 -10.32 -23.22 -2.68
N PRO A 37 -11.43 -23.81 -2.23
CA PRO A 37 -11.98 -25.00 -2.87
C PRO A 37 -12.22 -24.77 -4.36
N ALA A 38 -11.99 -25.80 -5.19
CA ALA A 38 -12.09 -25.68 -6.65
C ALA A 38 -13.46 -25.16 -7.11
N TRP A 39 -14.54 -25.66 -6.49
CA TRP A 39 -15.90 -25.21 -6.79
C TRP A 39 -16.12 -23.72 -6.52
N LEU A 40 -15.55 -23.19 -5.40
CA LEU A 40 -15.63 -21.78 -5.06
C LEU A 40 -14.79 -20.95 -6.04
N ALA A 41 -13.56 -21.39 -6.34
CA ALA A 41 -12.68 -20.73 -7.30
C ALA A 41 -13.33 -20.60 -8.70
N THR A 42 -14.06 -21.62 -9.15
CA THR A 42 -14.82 -21.58 -10.41
C THR A 42 -15.96 -20.58 -10.33
N ARG A 43 -16.74 -20.58 -9.25
CA ARG A 43 -17.82 -19.60 -9.05
C ARG A 43 -17.29 -18.16 -8.99
N MET A 44 -16.22 -17.95 -8.27
CA MET A 44 -15.57 -16.63 -8.21
C MET A 44 -15.13 -16.15 -9.60
N SER A 45 -14.57 -17.04 -10.41
CA SER A 45 -14.14 -16.70 -11.77
C SER A 45 -15.33 -16.32 -12.66
N THR A 46 -16.43 -17.05 -12.56
CA THR A 46 -17.67 -16.77 -13.31
C THR A 46 -18.29 -15.44 -12.85
N LEU A 47 -18.48 -15.26 -11.54
CA LEU A 47 -19.03 -14.01 -10.98
C LEU A 47 -18.13 -12.82 -11.29
N GLY A 48 -16.82 -12.95 -11.10
CA GLY A 48 -15.85 -11.90 -11.42
C GLY A 48 -15.94 -11.46 -12.88
N ARG A 49 -16.06 -12.43 -13.81
CA ARG A 49 -16.22 -12.16 -15.24
C ARG A 49 -17.51 -11.36 -15.52
N VAL A 50 -18.66 -11.91 -15.17
CA VAL A 50 -19.95 -11.28 -15.55
C VAL A 50 -20.16 -9.92 -14.89
N ILE A 51 -19.68 -9.74 -13.66
CA ILE A 51 -19.71 -8.44 -12.99
C ILE A 51 -18.78 -7.44 -13.68
N THR A 52 -17.58 -7.89 -14.08
CA THR A 52 -16.63 -7.04 -14.82
C THR A 52 -17.21 -6.65 -16.19
N GLU A 53 -17.77 -7.58 -16.95
CA GLU A 53 -18.46 -7.31 -18.22
C GLU A 53 -19.55 -6.24 -18.03
N ALA A 54 -20.39 -6.38 -17.00
CA ALA A 54 -21.45 -5.43 -16.72
C ALA A 54 -20.91 -4.04 -16.35
N ILE A 55 -19.84 -3.98 -15.54
CA ILE A 55 -19.21 -2.69 -15.18
C ILE A 55 -18.60 -2.03 -16.41
N VAL A 56 -17.85 -2.78 -17.20
CA VAL A 56 -17.23 -2.24 -18.42
C VAL A 56 -18.26 -1.76 -19.43
N HIS A 57 -19.35 -2.50 -19.59
CA HIS A 57 -20.44 -2.11 -20.49
C HIS A 57 -21.13 -0.81 -20.04
N HIS A 58 -21.36 -0.63 -18.75
CA HIS A 58 -22.10 0.53 -18.24
C HIS A 58 -21.22 1.75 -17.92
N TYR A 59 -19.96 1.54 -17.57
CA TYR A 59 -19.09 2.59 -17.02
C TYR A 59 -17.73 2.70 -17.72
N GLY A 60 -17.40 1.75 -18.57
CA GLY A 60 -16.10 1.72 -19.28
C GLY A 60 -14.97 1.04 -18.51
N ARG A 61 -13.89 0.76 -19.25
CA ARG A 61 -12.69 0.05 -18.72
C ARG A 61 -11.92 0.88 -17.69
N ALA A 62 -11.72 2.15 -17.96
CA ALA A 62 -11.01 3.06 -17.06
C ALA A 62 -11.68 3.12 -15.67
N GLU A 63 -13.03 3.18 -15.63
CA GLU A 63 -13.77 3.18 -14.39
C GLU A 63 -13.64 1.86 -13.64
N PHE A 64 -13.62 0.72 -14.32
CA PHE A 64 -13.35 -0.56 -13.67
C PHE A 64 -11.97 -0.59 -13.00
N LEU A 65 -10.91 -0.11 -13.69
CA LEU A 65 -9.57 -0.03 -13.11
C LEU A 65 -9.49 0.95 -11.95
N ARG A 66 -10.12 2.11 -12.06
CA ARG A 66 -10.20 3.09 -10.98
C ARG A 66 -10.83 2.51 -9.71
N ARG A 67 -11.87 1.68 -9.87
CA ARG A 67 -12.51 0.98 -8.76
C ARG A 67 -11.62 -0.11 -8.16
N LEU A 68 -10.90 -0.89 -8.97
CA LEU A 68 -9.93 -1.86 -8.47
C LEU A 68 -8.81 -1.21 -7.66
N ALA A 69 -8.45 0.03 -7.98
CA ALA A 69 -7.47 0.81 -7.24
C ALA A 69 -8.03 1.35 -5.90
N ASP A 70 -9.33 1.30 -5.69
CA ASP A 70 -9.97 1.66 -4.42
C ASP A 70 -10.06 0.44 -3.50
N PRO A 71 -9.42 0.45 -2.31
CA PRO A 71 -9.39 -0.71 -1.42
C PRO A 71 -10.76 -1.12 -0.90
N PHE A 72 -11.65 -0.15 -0.65
CA PHE A 72 -13.00 -0.45 -0.18
C PHE A 72 -13.81 -1.17 -1.26
N TRP A 73 -13.76 -0.67 -2.49
CA TRP A 73 -14.43 -1.32 -3.61
C TRP A 73 -13.86 -2.72 -3.89
N PHE A 74 -12.53 -2.86 -3.84
CA PHE A 74 -11.84 -4.14 -4.02
C PHE A 74 -12.29 -5.19 -3.00
N GLN A 75 -12.40 -4.80 -1.73
CA GLN A 75 -12.90 -5.65 -0.66
C GLN A 75 -14.35 -6.05 -0.90
N SER A 76 -15.21 -5.08 -1.23
CA SER A 76 -16.62 -5.29 -1.52
C SER A 76 -16.82 -6.25 -2.69
N PHE A 77 -16.02 -6.09 -3.73
CA PHE A 77 -16.04 -6.98 -4.89
C PHE A 77 -15.64 -8.41 -4.51
N GLY A 78 -14.61 -8.57 -3.70
CA GLY A 78 -14.20 -9.89 -3.18
C GLY A 78 -15.30 -10.54 -2.33
N ALA A 79 -15.97 -9.78 -1.47
CA ALA A 79 -17.07 -10.27 -0.65
C ALA A 79 -18.26 -10.74 -1.51
N VAL A 80 -18.64 -9.98 -2.54
CA VAL A 80 -19.69 -10.38 -3.52
C VAL A 80 -19.32 -11.68 -4.20
N MET A 81 -18.04 -11.88 -4.54
CA MET A 81 -17.57 -13.14 -5.11
C MET A 81 -17.54 -14.31 -4.12
N GLY A 82 -17.70 -14.06 -2.83
CA GLY A 82 -17.78 -15.08 -1.79
C GLY A 82 -16.54 -15.24 -0.92
N MET A 83 -15.66 -14.25 -0.92
CA MET A 83 -14.48 -14.25 -0.05
C MET A 83 -14.76 -13.63 1.30
N ASP A 84 -13.99 -14.05 2.31
CA ASP A 84 -14.00 -13.43 3.62
C ASP A 84 -13.45 -12.00 3.55
N TRP A 85 -14.12 -11.13 4.29
CA TRP A 85 -13.87 -9.69 4.33
C TRP A 85 -12.50 -9.30 4.91
N HIS A 86 -11.95 -10.05 5.86
CA HIS A 86 -10.80 -9.65 6.66
C HIS A 86 -9.53 -10.47 6.41
N SER A 87 -9.41 -11.13 5.26
CA SER A 87 -8.34 -12.08 5.03
C SER A 87 -7.37 -11.61 3.95
N SER A 88 -6.07 -11.82 4.19
CA SER A 88 -5.05 -11.69 3.14
C SER A 88 -5.35 -12.57 1.91
N GLY A 89 -6.15 -13.61 2.10
CA GLY A 89 -6.62 -14.51 1.06
C GLY A 89 -7.50 -13.83 0.01
N ILE A 90 -8.21 -12.74 0.37
CA ILE A 90 -9.09 -12.03 -0.58
C ILE A 90 -8.30 -11.53 -1.79
N THR A 91 -7.13 -10.91 -1.58
CA THR A 91 -6.32 -10.35 -2.66
C THR A 91 -5.90 -11.43 -3.66
N THR A 92 -5.37 -12.54 -3.15
CA THR A 92 -4.93 -13.66 -3.99
C THR A 92 -6.09 -14.30 -4.75
N SER A 93 -7.23 -14.44 -4.09
CA SER A 93 -8.40 -15.11 -4.65
C SER A 93 -9.11 -14.25 -5.69
N VAL A 94 -9.27 -12.96 -5.44
CA VAL A 94 -9.89 -12.01 -6.38
C VAL A 94 -9.05 -11.89 -7.64
N ILE A 95 -7.74 -11.63 -7.51
CA ILE A 95 -6.85 -11.49 -8.67
C ILE A 95 -6.81 -12.80 -9.46
N GLY A 96 -6.69 -13.96 -8.78
CA GLY A 96 -6.69 -15.25 -9.42
C GLY A 96 -8.02 -15.59 -10.12
N ALA A 97 -9.16 -15.19 -9.53
CA ALA A 97 -10.47 -15.39 -10.12
C ALA A 97 -10.67 -14.51 -11.37
N LEU A 98 -10.28 -13.23 -11.30
CA LEU A 98 -10.34 -12.32 -12.43
C LEU A 98 -9.42 -12.77 -13.57
N LYS A 99 -8.19 -13.18 -13.26
CA LYS A 99 -7.26 -13.68 -14.28
C LYS A 99 -7.85 -14.86 -15.04
N ARG A 100 -8.42 -15.85 -14.34
CA ARG A 100 -9.06 -17.01 -14.97
C ARG A 100 -10.37 -16.67 -15.68
N GLY A 101 -11.20 -15.84 -15.04
CA GLY A 101 -12.52 -15.50 -15.56
C GLY A 101 -12.46 -14.63 -16.81
N LEU A 102 -11.53 -13.69 -16.87
CA LEU A 102 -11.41 -12.78 -18.00
C LEU A 102 -10.56 -13.32 -19.15
N ALA A 103 -9.67 -14.28 -18.91
CA ALA A 103 -8.79 -14.83 -19.95
C ALA A 103 -9.50 -15.21 -21.26
N PRO A 104 -10.68 -15.87 -21.25
CA PRO A 104 -11.36 -16.24 -22.51
C PRO A 104 -11.91 -15.04 -23.31
N ILE A 105 -12.12 -13.90 -22.67
CA ILE A 105 -12.77 -12.72 -23.27
C ILE A 105 -11.88 -11.45 -23.20
N GLN A 106 -10.64 -11.60 -22.76
CA GLN A 106 -9.75 -10.46 -22.47
C GLN A 106 -9.55 -9.55 -23.69
N THR A 107 -9.45 -10.12 -24.89
CA THR A 107 -9.28 -9.37 -26.14
C THR A 107 -10.54 -8.61 -26.51
N GLU A 108 -11.72 -9.25 -26.40
CA GLU A 108 -13.01 -8.63 -26.68
C GLU A 108 -13.33 -7.52 -25.66
N LEU A 109 -13.12 -7.84 -24.39
CA LEU A 109 -13.36 -6.89 -23.31
C LEU A 109 -12.32 -5.75 -23.28
N GLY A 110 -11.11 -6.01 -23.81
CA GLY A 110 -9.99 -5.08 -23.81
C GLY A 110 -9.40 -4.86 -22.42
N ILE A 111 -9.44 -5.88 -21.55
CA ILE A 111 -8.85 -5.88 -20.22
C ILE A 111 -7.98 -7.14 -20.05
N PHE A 112 -6.75 -6.95 -19.62
CA PHE A 112 -5.76 -7.99 -19.42
C PHE A 112 -5.34 -8.05 -17.97
N VAL A 113 -5.20 -9.27 -17.42
CA VAL A 113 -4.78 -9.49 -16.03
C VAL A 113 -3.51 -10.30 -16.02
N CYS A 114 -2.43 -9.68 -15.58
CA CYS A 114 -1.09 -10.26 -15.56
C CYS A 114 -0.58 -10.43 -14.12
N GLY A 115 0.36 -11.34 -13.92
CA GLY A 115 0.98 -11.59 -12.63
C GLY A 115 0.20 -12.58 -11.76
N GLY A 116 0.25 -12.38 -10.45
CA GLY A 116 -0.35 -13.26 -9.46
C GLY A 116 0.57 -13.52 -8.25
N ARG A 117 0.38 -14.65 -7.57
CA ARG A 117 1.11 -15.00 -6.36
C ARG A 117 2.43 -15.73 -6.65
N GLY A 118 3.47 -15.47 -5.88
CA GLY A 118 4.74 -16.18 -5.86
C GLY A 118 5.47 -16.11 -7.21
N ALA A 119 5.78 -17.22 -7.86
CA ALA A 119 6.47 -17.23 -9.14
C ALA A 119 5.73 -16.48 -10.26
N HIS A 120 4.40 -16.45 -10.22
CA HIS A 120 3.60 -15.71 -11.19
C HIS A 120 3.79 -14.21 -11.10
N SER A 121 4.09 -13.65 -9.92
CA SER A 121 4.37 -12.21 -9.76
C SER A 121 5.59 -11.78 -10.57
N ARG A 122 6.60 -12.64 -10.68
CA ARG A 122 7.84 -12.35 -11.42
C ARG A 122 7.67 -12.44 -12.93
N ARG A 123 6.65 -13.15 -13.42
CA ARG A 123 6.35 -13.32 -14.84
C ARG A 123 5.49 -12.19 -15.40
N THR A 124 5.05 -11.25 -14.57
CA THR A 124 4.22 -10.12 -15.02
C THR A 124 4.81 -9.37 -16.22
N PRO A 125 6.12 -9.05 -16.27
CA PRO A 125 6.72 -8.41 -17.44
C PRO A 125 6.59 -9.23 -18.74
N GLU A 126 6.79 -10.55 -18.64
CA GLU A 126 6.67 -11.48 -19.79
C GLU A 126 5.22 -11.60 -20.25
N GLU A 127 4.28 -11.68 -19.30
CA GLU A 127 2.85 -11.74 -19.61
C GLU A 127 2.37 -10.42 -20.25
N LEU A 128 2.90 -9.27 -19.84
CA LEU A 128 2.61 -7.98 -20.49
C LEU A 128 3.14 -7.91 -21.93
N VAL A 129 4.34 -8.46 -22.20
CA VAL A 129 4.86 -8.55 -23.57
C VAL A 129 3.93 -9.40 -24.44
N ALA A 130 3.48 -10.56 -23.92
CA ALA A 130 2.53 -11.42 -24.65
C ALA A 130 1.17 -10.72 -24.89
N VAL A 131 0.71 -9.87 -23.97
CA VAL A 131 -0.46 -9.03 -24.18
C VAL A 131 -0.24 -8.06 -25.34
N GLY A 132 0.96 -7.46 -25.45
CA GLY A 132 1.31 -6.59 -26.57
C GLY A 132 1.26 -7.32 -27.92
N GLU A 133 1.78 -8.55 -27.96
CA GLU A 133 1.74 -9.38 -29.17
C GLU A 133 0.30 -9.75 -29.56
N LEU A 134 -0.55 -9.99 -28.57
CA LEU A 134 -1.95 -10.37 -28.78
C LEU A 134 -2.84 -9.21 -29.21
N SER A 135 -2.61 -8.00 -28.64
CA SER A 135 -3.53 -6.84 -28.76
C SER A 135 -2.99 -5.72 -29.63
N GLY A 136 -1.72 -5.75 -30.01
CA GLY A 136 -1.06 -4.62 -30.69
C GLY A 136 -0.72 -3.44 -29.75
N LEU A 137 -0.96 -3.56 -28.45
CA LEU A 137 -0.66 -2.52 -27.47
C LEU A 137 0.85 -2.36 -27.27
N ASN A 138 1.34 -1.11 -27.25
CA ASN A 138 2.70 -0.86 -26.81
C ASN A 138 2.83 -1.09 -25.30
N THR A 139 3.32 -2.25 -24.91
CA THR A 139 3.44 -2.65 -23.51
C THR A 139 4.78 -2.29 -22.87
N ALA A 140 5.73 -1.72 -23.60
CA ALA A 140 7.02 -1.34 -23.02
C ALA A 140 6.90 -0.38 -21.81
N PRO A 141 6.05 0.66 -21.82
CA PRO A 141 5.79 1.49 -20.66
C PRO A 141 5.16 0.71 -19.50
N LEU A 142 4.23 -0.22 -19.77
CA LEU A 142 3.57 -1.03 -18.77
C LEU A 142 4.54 -2.01 -18.08
N VAL A 143 5.44 -2.62 -18.85
CA VAL A 143 6.52 -3.47 -18.32
C VAL A 143 7.43 -2.67 -17.39
N ARG A 144 7.82 -1.45 -17.79
CA ARG A 144 8.61 -0.55 -16.94
C ARG A 144 7.85 -0.18 -15.66
N THR A 145 6.58 0.18 -15.79
CA THR A 145 5.69 0.50 -14.66
C THR A 145 5.58 -0.68 -13.69
N SER A 146 5.31 -1.88 -14.20
CA SER A 146 5.21 -3.10 -13.36
C SER A 146 6.47 -3.31 -12.51
N ARG A 147 7.65 -3.17 -13.11
CA ARG A 147 8.92 -3.29 -12.39
C ARG A 147 9.12 -2.16 -11.38
N LEU A 148 8.77 -0.94 -11.76
CA LEU A 148 8.98 0.25 -10.95
C LEU A 148 8.08 0.24 -9.71
N VAL A 149 6.79 -0.02 -9.83
CA VAL A 149 5.88 -0.09 -8.67
C VAL A 149 6.27 -1.19 -7.69
N ALA A 150 6.71 -2.36 -8.20
CA ALA A 150 7.22 -3.42 -7.33
C ALA A 150 8.49 -3.01 -6.57
N LYS A 151 9.38 -2.27 -7.21
CA LYS A 151 10.59 -1.73 -6.59
C LYS A 151 10.28 -0.64 -5.56
N ILE A 152 9.32 0.22 -5.83
CA ILE A 152 8.90 1.27 -4.91
C ILE A 152 8.35 0.65 -3.62
N ASP A 153 7.41 -0.29 -3.71
CA ASP A 153 6.80 -0.90 -2.55
C ASP A 153 7.78 -1.78 -1.76
N SER A 154 8.79 -2.35 -2.42
CA SER A 154 9.80 -3.19 -1.74
C SER A 154 11.04 -2.44 -1.25
N ALA A 155 11.32 -1.23 -1.75
CA ALA A 155 12.58 -0.53 -1.45
C ALA A 155 12.41 0.89 -0.91
N LEU A 156 11.34 1.60 -1.26
CA LEU A 156 11.10 2.97 -0.79
C LEU A 156 10.13 3.03 0.39
N VAL A 157 9.19 2.09 0.49
CA VAL A 157 8.32 1.90 1.65
C VAL A 157 8.88 0.74 2.46
N GLN A 158 9.74 1.06 3.44
CA GLN A 158 10.44 0.03 4.22
C GLN A 158 9.67 -0.32 5.49
N ASP A 159 8.51 -0.90 5.30
CA ASP A 159 7.53 -1.21 6.33
C ASP A 159 7.65 -2.64 6.90
N GLY A 160 8.62 -3.41 6.40
CA GLY A 160 8.89 -4.78 6.84
C GLY A 160 7.95 -5.83 6.23
N TYR A 161 7.19 -5.48 5.18
CA TYR A 161 6.37 -6.44 4.45
C TYR A 161 7.06 -6.86 3.15
N GLU A 162 7.27 -8.16 2.97
CA GLU A 162 7.87 -8.73 1.76
C GLU A 162 6.80 -9.00 0.71
N LEU A 163 6.96 -8.42 -0.48
CA LEU A 163 6.04 -8.62 -1.60
C LEU A 163 6.03 -10.08 -2.06
N TYR A 164 4.85 -10.69 -2.11
CA TYR A 164 4.65 -12.04 -2.60
C TYR A 164 3.57 -12.16 -3.67
N LEU A 165 2.80 -11.10 -3.88
CA LEU A 165 1.76 -11.02 -4.88
C LEU A 165 1.86 -9.70 -5.63
N HIS A 166 1.75 -9.78 -6.96
CA HIS A 166 1.72 -8.65 -7.87
C HIS A 166 0.66 -8.92 -8.94
N GLY A 167 -0.46 -8.23 -8.89
CA GLY A 167 -1.51 -8.26 -9.89
C GLY A 167 -1.52 -6.99 -10.70
N PHE A 168 -1.32 -7.09 -12.01
CA PHE A 168 -1.30 -6.00 -12.95
C PHE A 168 -2.49 -6.10 -13.90
N PHE A 169 -3.32 -5.09 -13.93
CA PHE A 169 -4.46 -4.95 -14.81
C PHE A 169 -4.14 -3.88 -15.85
N ALA A 170 -4.32 -4.19 -17.12
CA ALA A 170 -4.11 -3.25 -18.22
C ALA A 170 -5.34 -3.21 -19.14
N THR A 171 -5.57 -2.08 -19.79
CA THR A 171 -6.57 -1.94 -20.85
C THR A 171 -5.92 -1.76 -22.21
N VAL A 172 -6.66 -2.01 -23.27
CA VAL A 172 -6.24 -1.69 -24.64
C VAL A 172 -5.96 -0.19 -24.84
N ASP A 173 -6.54 0.65 -23.99
CA ASP A 173 -6.41 2.10 -24.03
C ASP A 173 -5.10 2.58 -23.36
N GLY A 174 -4.34 1.66 -22.72
CA GLY A 174 -3.08 1.95 -22.03
C GLY A 174 -3.25 2.29 -20.53
N ASP A 175 -4.46 2.35 -20.01
CA ASP A 175 -4.70 2.51 -18.59
C ASP A 175 -4.28 1.25 -17.82
N TRP A 176 -3.88 1.44 -16.57
CA TRP A 176 -3.45 0.34 -15.72
C TRP A 176 -3.84 0.53 -14.25
N CYS A 177 -3.99 -0.60 -13.57
CA CYS A 177 -4.11 -0.67 -12.13
C CYS A 177 -3.20 -1.79 -11.62
N VAL A 178 -2.54 -1.55 -10.48
CA VAL A 178 -1.74 -2.58 -9.80
C VAL A 178 -2.25 -2.77 -8.39
N VAL A 179 -2.42 -4.03 -8.02
CA VAL A 179 -2.70 -4.44 -6.64
C VAL A 179 -1.61 -5.40 -6.23
N GLN A 180 -0.80 -4.99 -5.27
CA GLN A 180 0.26 -5.80 -4.69
C GLN A 180 -0.06 -6.17 -3.26
N GLN A 181 0.55 -7.25 -2.77
CA GLN A 181 0.46 -7.61 -1.36
C GLN A 181 1.80 -8.09 -0.84
N GLY A 182 2.21 -7.49 0.26
CA GLY A 182 3.33 -7.93 1.09
C GLY A 182 2.84 -8.70 2.31
N MET A 183 3.71 -9.53 2.90
CA MET A 183 3.45 -10.20 4.16
C MET A 183 4.60 -9.98 5.13
N ASN A 184 4.25 -9.89 6.41
CA ASN A 184 5.17 -9.95 7.52
C ASN A 184 4.90 -11.23 8.31
N PRO A 185 5.77 -12.26 8.22
CA PRO A 185 5.56 -13.53 8.89
C PRO A 185 5.60 -13.43 10.42
N GLU A 186 6.43 -12.53 10.97
CA GLU A 186 6.58 -12.33 12.41
C GLU A 186 5.31 -11.78 13.03
N ARG A 187 4.69 -10.81 12.37
CA ARG A 187 3.43 -10.19 12.78
C ARG A 187 2.20 -10.99 12.36
N ARG A 188 2.36 -11.96 11.45
CA ARG A 188 1.27 -12.71 10.81
C ARG A 188 0.24 -11.80 10.14
N GLU A 189 0.71 -10.74 9.53
CA GLU A 189 -0.10 -9.73 8.86
C GLU A 189 0.32 -9.56 7.40
N ALA A 190 -0.61 -9.08 6.58
CA ALA A 190 -0.36 -8.67 5.21
C ALA A 190 -0.64 -7.17 5.06
N ARG A 191 -0.07 -6.58 4.03
CA ARG A 191 -0.30 -5.20 3.62
C ARG A 191 -0.55 -5.18 2.12
N ARG A 192 -1.56 -4.44 1.70
CA ARG A 192 -1.96 -4.33 0.29
C ARG A 192 -1.70 -2.93 -0.22
N TYR A 193 -1.06 -2.84 -1.39
CA TYR A 193 -0.71 -1.60 -2.05
C TYR A 193 -1.54 -1.48 -3.33
N HIS A 194 -2.24 -0.36 -3.47
CA HIS A 194 -3.09 -0.06 -4.60
C HIS A 194 -2.51 1.09 -5.42
N TRP A 195 -2.45 0.90 -6.72
CA TRP A 195 -1.97 1.87 -7.70
C TRP A 195 -2.98 2.02 -8.83
N GLY A 196 -3.15 3.22 -9.33
CA GLY A 196 -4.01 3.50 -10.49
C GLY A 196 -3.39 4.52 -11.41
N SER A 197 -3.41 4.29 -12.72
CA SER A 197 -2.85 5.21 -13.72
C SER A 197 -3.48 6.60 -13.67
N ASP A 198 -4.74 6.68 -13.27
CA ASP A 198 -5.50 7.94 -13.12
C ASP A 198 -5.00 8.84 -11.98
N ARG A 199 -4.24 8.29 -11.02
CA ARG A 199 -3.77 9.00 -9.82
C ARG A 199 -2.26 9.24 -9.79
N VAL A 200 -1.51 8.61 -10.67
CA VAL A 200 -0.06 8.70 -10.72
C VAL A 200 0.38 9.88 -11.57
N ALA A 201 0.51 11.06 -10.94
CA ALA A 201 1.19 12.19 -11.56
C ALA A 201 2.73 12.00 -11.60
N GLY A 202 3.26 11.16 -10.70
CA GLY A 202 4.66 10.77 -10.60
C GLY A 202 4.80 9.57 -9.66
N PHE A 203 5.84 8.77 -9.85
CA PHE A 203 6.00 7.50 -9.11
C PHE A 203 6.54 7.65 -7.68
N PHE A 204 6.93 8.85 -7.24
CA PHE A 204 7.67 9.01 -6.00
C PHE A 204 7.01 9.90 -4.95
N ASP A 205 6.04 10.73 -5.31
CA ASP A 205 5.47 11.74 -4.42
C ASP A 205 4.06 11.33 -3.97
N ALA A 206 3.99 10.47 -2.95
CA ALA A 206 2.76 9.87 -2.44
C ALA A 206 1.92 9.22 -3.57
N PRO A 207 2.49 8.29 -4.34
CA PRO A 207 1.94 7.86 -5.62
C PRO A 207 0.82 6.82 -5.51
N HIS A 208 0.69 6.17 -4.35
CA HIS A 208 -0.29 5.12 -4.14
C HIS A 208 -1.73 5.67 -4.15
N ALA A 209 -2.63 4.95 -4.80
CA ALA A 209 -4.05 5.19 -4.62
C ALA A 209 -4.47 4.92 -3.16
N ALA A 210 -3.92 3.84 -2.58
CA ALA A 210 -4.03 3.54 -1.16
C ALA A 210 -2.99 2.49 -0.73
N ILE A 211 -2.66 2.48 0.56
CA ILE A 211 -1.95 1.38 1.22
C ILE A 211 -2.83 0.91 2.36
N GLU A 212 -3.31 -0.34 2.27
CA GLU A 212 -4.19 -0.95 3.25
C GLU A 212 -3.42 -1.90 4.15
N GLY A 213 -3.53 -1.70 5.45
CA GLY A 213 -2.88 -2.50 6.47
C GLY A 213 -2.73 -1.73 7.77
N ARG A 214 -2.20 -2.41 8.77
CA ARG A 214 -1.90 -1.79 10.05
C ARG A 214 -0.80 -0.75 9.90
N ASN A 215 -0.97 0.43 10.49
CA ASN A 215 0.12 1.38 10.67
C ASN A 215 1.11 0.81 11.69
N VAL A 216 2.37 0.68 11.29
CA VAL A 216 3.42 0.05 12.12
C VAL A 216 4.29 1.09 12.84
N GLY A 217 3.93 2.36 12.76
CA GLY A 217 4.67 3.45 13.34
C GLY A 217 5.75 4.00 12.41
N PRO A 218 6.85 4.52 12.93
CA PRO A 218 7.91 5.10 12.12
C PRO A 218 8.57 4.05 11.22
N ILE A 219 8.59 4.30 9.92
CA ILE A 219 9.26 3.51 8.89
C ILE A 219 10.06 4.42 7.97
N ILE A 220 11.07 3.91 7.28
CA ILE A 220 11.69 4.67 6.19
C ILE A 220 10.68 4.75 5.03
N ASN A 221 10.26 5.98 4.71
CA ASN A 221 9.33 6.25 3.61
C ASN A 221 9.93 7.29 2.64
N LEU A 222 10.50 6.79 1.56
CA LEU A 222 11.04 7.63 0.49
C LEU A 222 9.99 7.98 -0.58
N THR A 223 8.74 7.55 -0.42
CA THR A 223 7.62 8.01 -1.25
C THR A 223 6.91 9.23 -0.68
N ASP A 224 7.33 9.71 0.50
CA ASP A 224 6.86 10.98 1.04
C ASP A 224 7.36 12.15 0.18
N ARG A 225 6.50 13.14 -0.07
CA ARG A 225 6.86 14.34 -0.83
C ARG A 225 8.04 15.09 -0.22
N GLY A 226 8.11 15.11 1.11
CA GLY A 226 9.22 15.74 1.84
C GLY A 226 10.56 15.02 1.70
N ALA A 227 10.61 13.82 1.10
CA ALA A 227 11.84 13.09 0.81
C ALA A 227 12.42 13.39 -0.59
N ALA A 228 11.83 14.29 -1.36
CA ALA A 228 12.28 14.60 -2.73
C ALA A 228 13.74 15.04 -2.78
N ALA A 229 14.16 15.92 -1.86
CA ALA A 229 15.56 16.36 -1.77
C ALA A 229 16.51 15.19 -1.46
N ASN A 230 16.10 14.25 -0.60
CA ASN A 230 16.89 13.07 -0.28
C ASN A 230 17.06 12.15 -1.49
N ARG A 231 15.99 11.91 -2.25
CA ARG A 231 16.07 11.11 -3.49
C ARG A 231 17.01 11.73 -4.51
N SER A 232 16.97 13.06 -4.68
CA SER A 232 17.86 13.78 -5.61
C SER A 232 19.32 13.70 -5.15
N ALA A 233 19.60 13.99 -3.89
CA ALA A 233 20.95 13.89 -3.32
C ALA A 233 21.48 12.44 -3.36
N GLY A 234 20.61 11.46 -3.10
CA GLY A 234 20.96 10.05 -3.19
C GLY A 234 21.35 9.62 -4.61
N LEU A 235 20.64 10.11 -5.63
CA LEU A 235 20.99 9.88 -7.02
C LEU A 235 22.38 10.47 -7.37
N GLU A 236 22.65 11.69 -6.93
CA GLU A 236 23.94 12.33 -7.13
C GLU A 236 25.07 11.59 -6.43
N LEU A 237 24.87 11.17 -5.18
CA LEU A 237 25.85 10.35 -4.46
C LEU A 237 26.21 9.07 -5.22
N VAL A 238 25.23 8.39 -5.77
CA VAL A 238 25.46 7.16 -6.55
C VAL A 238 26.23 7.48 -7.85
N ARG A 239 25.92 8.57 -8.53
CA ARG A 239 26.63 9.01 -9.74
C ARG A 239 28.11 9.33 -9.48
N HIS A 240 28.43 9.89 -8.31
CA HIS A 240 29.80 10.19 -7.93
C HIS A 240 30.61 8.95 -7.50
N GLY A 241 29.97 7.79 -7.44
CA GLY A 241 30.61 6.52 -7.10
C GLY A 241 30.49 6.13 -5.62
N PRO A 242 30.97 4.93 -5.24
CA PRO A 242 30.74 4.35 -3.94
C PRO A 242 31.58 4.95 -2.81
N ASP A 243 32.76 5.51 -3.11
CA ASP A 243 33.78 5.85 -2.11
C ASP A 243 33.31 6.87 -1.05
N PRO A 244 32.66 7.98 -1.39
CA PRO A 244 32.16 8.94 -0.39
C PRO A 244 31.17 8.28 0.56
N LEU A 245 30.23 7.50 0.03
CA LEU A 245 29.19 6.83 0.79
C LEU A 245 29.76 5.75 1.72
N VAL A 246 30.62 4.89 1.21
CA VAL A 246 31.26 3.81 2.00
C VAL A 246 32.19 4.39 3.06
N SER A 247 32.89 5.49 2.76
CA SER A 247 33.74 6.20 3.74
C SER A 247 32.94 6.69 4.95
N VAL A 248 31.79 7.33 4.71
CA VAL A 248 30.89 7.79 5.79
C VAL A 248 30.40 6.62 6.64
N LEU A 249 29.88 5.57 6.00
CA LEU A 249 29.39 4.38 6.72
C LEU A 249 30.48 3.70 7.54
N ARG A 250 31.72 3.64 7.03
CA ARG A 250 32.85 3.06 7.75
C ARG A 250 33.21 3.90 8.99
N ARG A 251 33.23 5.21 8.88
CA ARG A 251 33.50 6.11 10.02
C ARG A 251 32.45 5.97 11.11
N LEU A 252 31.17 5.89 10.73
CA LEU A 252 30.07 5.71 11.67
C LEU A 252 30.12 4.34 12.36
N GLY A 253 30.50 3.29 11.63
CA GLY A 253 30.67 1.95 12.19
C GLY A 253 31.85 1.82 13.17
N SER A 254 32.88 2.65 13.01
CA SER A 254 34.03 2.71 13.94
C SER A 254 33.78 3.63 15.14
N SER A 255 32.73 4.46 15.10
CA SER A 255 32.40 5.45 16.13
C SER A 255 31.27 5.00 17.07
N LEU A 256 30.88 3.72 17.06
CA LEU A 256 29.98 3.21 18.10
C LEU A 256 30.74 3.22 19.42
N PRO A 257 30.25 3.93 20.45
CA PRO A 257 30.93 3.95 21.74
C PRO A 257 30.98 2.51 22.27
N HIS A 258 32.19 2.02 22.46
CA HIS A 258 32.45 1.05 23.50
C HIS A 258 31.75 1.60 24.76
N THR A 259 30.99 0.78 25.46
CA THR A 259 30.43 1.13 26.77
C THR A 259 31.49 1.90 27.54
N PRO A 260 31.20 3.12 28.02
CA PRO A 260 32.18 3.87 28.74
C PRO A 260 32.58 3.06 29.97
N ASP A 261 33.82 2.67 30.01
CA ASP A 261 34.42 2.23 31.25
C ASP A 261 34.34 3.42 32.21
N LEU A 262 33.85 3.20 33.42
CA LEU A 262 33.47 4.23 34.39
C LEU A 262 34.64 5.09 34.87
N PHE A 263 35.83 4.98 34.26
CA PHE A 263 37.10 5.58 34.70
C PHE A 263 37.92 6.30 33.62
N ASP A 264 37.34 6.58 32.44
CA ASP A 264 38.14 7.33 31.45
C ASP A 264 37.84 8.84 31.55
N SER A 265 38.81 9.55 32.06
CA SER A 265 38.85 11.00 32.24
C SER A 265 39.33 11.67 30.97
N GLY A 266 38.39 12.27 30.23
CA GLY A 266 38.61 13.53 29.58
C GLY A 266 39.42 13.61 28.30
N GLU A 267 38.70 13.65 27.16
CA GLU A 267 38.95 14.67 26.13
C GLU A 267 37.62 14.93 25.36
N PRO A 268 37.37 16.17 24.90
CA PRO A 268 36.09 16.52 24.32
C PRO A 268 35.99 15.93 22.92
N THR A 269 35.32 14.81 22.79
CA THR A 269 34.85 14.32 21.51
C THR A 269 33.87 15.34 20.93
N LEU A 270 34.13 15.77 19.72
CA LEU A 270 33.28 16.64 18.91
C LEU A 270 31.83 16.18 19.00
N SER A 271 31.07 16.84 19.84
CA SER A 271 29.63 16.75 19.88
C SER A 271 29.13 17.18 18.51
N VAL A 272 28.63 16.26 17.72
CA VAL A 272 27.87 16.56 16.51
C VAL A 272 26.58 17.22 16.97
N CYS A 273 26.71 18.53 17.24
CA CYS A 273 25.63 19.38 17.68
C CYS A 273 24.62 19.49 16.53
N GLY A 274 23.41 19.04 16.74
CA GLY A 274 22.27 19.38 15.89
C GLY A 274 21.51 18.23 15.22
N THR A 275 21.88 16.97 15.43
CA THR A 275 21.25 15.83 14.75
C THR A 275 20.12 15.17 15.56
N ARG A 276 19.23 16.00 16.16
CA ARG A 276 18.01 15.48 16.83
C ARG A 276 17.05 14.73 15.89
N HIS A 277 17.33 14.72 14.57
CA HIS A 277 16.51 14.06 13.54
C HIS A 277 17.04 12.67 13.13
N LEU A 278 18.22 12.29 13.59
CA LEU A 278 18.86 11.00 13.26
C LEU A 278 18.41 9.85 14.19
N MET A 279 17.25 9.97 14.84
CA MET A 279 16.68 8.83 15.55
C MET A 279 16.05 7.88 14.53
N LEU A 280 16.86 6.97 14.02
CA LEU A 280 16.38 5.82 13.26
C LEU A 280 15.42 4.99 14.14
N PRO A 281 14.28 4.54 13.61
CA PRO A 281 13.47 3.55 14.29
C PRO A 281 14.33 2.33 14.63
N ALA A 282 14.20 1.80 15.83
CA ALA A 282 15.09 0.73 16.37
C ALA A 282 15.20 -0.52 15.49
N HIS A 283 14.23 -0.75 14.60
CA HIS A 283 14.17 -1.87 13.66
C HIS A 283 14.65 -1.55 12.24
N HIS A 284 15.03 -0.29 11.96
CA HIS A 284 15.55 0.16 10.67
C HIS A 284 16.97 0.73 10.78
N ASP A 285 17.61 0.46 11.89
CA ASP A 285 19.00 0.85 12.16
C ASP A 285 19.91 0.24 11.09
N VAL A 286 20.50 1.06 10.22
CA VAL A 286 21.54 0.61 9.30
C VAL A 286 22.83 0.53 10.10
N ARG A 287 22.99 -0.56 10.85
CA ARG A 287 24.24 -0.82 11.56
C ARG A 287 25.30 -1.19 10.55
N ALA A 288 26.50 -0.64 10.71
CA ALA A 288 27.63 -1.01 9.88
C ALA A 288 27.89 -2.52 9.89
N ALA A 289 27.52 -3.22 10.98
CA ALA A 289 27.58 -4.67 11.09
C ALA A 289 26.57 -5.40 10.18
N ASP A 290 25.45 -4.75 9.83
CA ASP A 290 24.39 -5.37 9.01
C ASP A 290 24.59 -5.11 7.51
N VAL A 291 25.53 -4.22 7.16
CA VAL A 291 25.84 -3.86 5.77
C VAL A 291 27.15 -4.50 5.36
N ASP A 292 27.09 -5.42 4.41
CA ASP A 292 28.30 -5.86 3.71
C ASP A 292 28.82 -4.71 2.84
N LEU A 293 29.76 -3.94 3.40
CA LEU A 293 30.34 -2.76 2.74
C LEU A 293 30.99 -3.09 1.41
N ARG A 294 31.54 -4.31 1.24
CA ARG A 294 32.14 -4.75 -0.03
C ARG A 294 31.06 -4.93 -1.10
N ARG A 295 29.98 -5.60 -0.71
CA ARG A 295 28.84 -5.81 -1.61
C ARG A 295 28.15 -4.49 -1.94
N LEU A 296 27.99 -3.61 -0.96
CA LEU A 296 27.42 -2.28 -1.17
C LEU A 296 28.28 -1.47 -2.14
N HIS A 297 29.62 -1.44 -1.92
CA HIS A 297 30.58 -0.77 -2.79
C HIS A 297 30.48 -1.29 -4.23
N ALA A 298 30.51 -2.61 -4.42
CA ALA A 298 30.42 -3.21 -5.76
C ALA A 298 29.10 -2.87 -6.46
N THR A 299 27.98 -2.88 -5.72
CA THR A 299 26.67 -2.54 -6.25
C THR A 299 26.60 -1.08 -6.68
N LEU A 300 27.13 -0.16 -5.85
CA LEU A 300 27.13 1.27 -6.15
C LEU A 300 28.11 1.63 -7.28
N ALA A 301 29.28 0.97 -7.35
CA ALA A 301 30.20 1.13 -8.47
C ALA A 301 29.53 0.73 -9.79
N ALA A 302 28.90 -0.45 -9.84
CA ALA A 302 28.16 -0.90 -11.02
C ALA A 302 26.97 0.00 -11.36
N ALA A 303 26.36 0.66 -10.38
CA ALA A 303 25.31 1.64 -10.63
C ALA A 303 25.88 2.96 -11.18
N ALA A 304 26.98 3.45 -10.64
CA ALA A 304 27.69 4.64 -11.13
C ALA A 304 28.15 4.47 -12.58
N ASP A 305 28.75 3.31 -12.90
CA ASP A 305 29.22 2.99 -14.28
C ASP A 305 28.06 3.02 -15.29
N ARG A 306 26.84 2.69 -14.87
CA ARG A 306 25.65 2.74 -15.74
C ARG A 306 25.05 4.13 -15.89
N GLY A 307 25.43 5.07 -15.05
CA GLY A 307 25.06 6.49 -15.12
C GLY A 307 23.54 6.72 -15.15
N PRO A 308 22.76 6.31 -14.12
CA PRO A 308 21.31 6.46 -14.14
C PRO A 308 20.91 7.93 -14.32
N LYS A 309 20.00 8.21 -15.25
CA LYS A 309 19.57 9.58 -15.56
C LYS A 309 18.61 10.15 -14.54
N ASP A 310 17.83 9.28 -13.93
CA ASP A 310 16.84 9.64 -12.90
C ASP A 310 16.78 8.59 -11.79
N PHE A 311 16.02 8.89 -10.76
CA PHE A 311 15.88 8.00 -9.61
C PHE A 311 15.12 6.70 -9.96
N ALA A 312 14.26 6.72 -10.97
CA ALA A 312 13.56 5.52 -11.43
C ALA A 312 14.54 4.56 -12.13
N GLU A 313 15.44 5.08 -12.97
CA GLU A 313 16.49 4.28 -13.58
C GLU A 313 17.40 3.67 -12.51
N LEU A 314 17.81 4.46 -11.51
CA LEU A 314 18.60 3.95 -10.37
C LEU A 314 17.89 2.78 -9.68
N LEU A 315 16.62 2.93 -9.36
CA LEU A 315 15.83 1.89 -8.68
C LEU A 315 15.75 0.59 -9.48
N LEU A 316 15.68 0.69 -10.80
CA LEU A 316 15.57 -0.46 -11.69
C LEU A 316 16.90 -1.18 -11.93
N LEU A 317 18.03 -0.62 -11.48
CA LEU A 317 19.33 -1.28 -11.64
C LEU A 317 19.40 -2.57 -10.80
N PRO A 318 20.06 -3.61 -11.33
CA PRO A 318 20.31 -4.84 -10.58
C PRO A 318 21.13 -4.57 -9.30
N GLY A 319 20.75 -5.22 -8.21
CA GLY A 319 21.41 -5.07 -6.92
C GLY A 319 20.91 -3.90 -6.07
N ILE A 320 20.23 -2.90 -6.66
CA ILE A 320 19.62 -1.81 -5.91
C ILE A 320 18.35 -2.35 -5.21
N GLY A 321 18.38 -2.41 -3.90
CA GLY A 321 17.29 -2.90 -3.04
C GLY A 321 17.11 -2.04 -1.79
N ALA A 322 16.22 -2.45 -0.89
CA ALA A 322 15.85 -1.69 0.30
C ALA A 322 17.09 -1.26 1.13
N ARG A 323 18.01 -2.18 1.42
CA ARG A 323 19.23 -1.88 2.20
C ARG A 323 20.16 -0.88 1.52
N THR A 324 20.36 -1.02 0.21
CA THR A 324 21.15 -0.07 -0.59
C THR A 324 20.53 1.31 -0.54
N ILE A 325 19.22 1.40 -0.77
CA ILE A 325 18.47 2.65 -0.75
C ILE A 325 18.49 3.28 0.64
N ALA A 326 18.30 2.51 1.72
CA ALA A 326 18.40 3.02 3.08
C ALA A 326 19.78 3.62 3.36
N SER A 327 20.85 2.93 2.94
CA SER A 327 22.23 3.42 3.10
C SER A 327 22.47 4.72 2.32
N VAL A 328 21.99 4.79 1.09
CA VAL A 328 22.09 5.99 0.25
C VAL A 328 21.31 7.15 0.88
N ALA A 329 20.08 6.91 1.31
CA ALA A 329 19.22 7.93 1.93
C ALA A 329 19.82 8.49 3.22
N PHE A 330 20.39 7.60 4.04
CA PHE A 330 21.06 7.98 5.29
C PHE A 330 22.29 8.85 5.04
N VAL A 331 23.14 8.46 4.09
CA VAL A 331 24.34 9.25 3.75
C VAL A 331 23.98 10.56 3.05
N ALA A 332 22.90 10.59 2.25
CA ALA A 332 22.38 11.81 1.64
C ALA A 332 21.94 12.84 2.70
N GLU A 333 21.34 12.38 3.80
CA GLU A 333 20.99 13.29 4.91
C GLU A 333 22.24 13.80 5.62
N ILE A 334 23.23 12.96 5.89
CA ILE A 334 24.47 13.37 6.58
C ILE A 334 25.29 14.34 5.74
N LEU A 335 25.51 14.07 4.46
CA LEU A 335 26.40 14.87 3.62
C LEU A 335 25.71 16.10 3.03
N HIS A 336 24.43 16.04 2.73
CA HIS A 336 23.72 17.10 2.03
C HIS A 336 22.62 17.74 2.88
N GLY A 337 22.39 17.28 4.12
CA GLY A 337 21.31 17.77 4.97
C GLY A 337 19.92 17.51 4.36
N ALA A 338 19.80 16.53 3.47
CA ALA A 338 18.59 16.20 2.75
C ALA A 338 17.77 15.16 3.54
N PRO A 339 16.71 15.54 4.26
CA PRO A 339 16.05 14.64 5.18
C PRO A 339 15.23 13.59 4.43
N TYR A 340 15.27 12.34 4.90
CA TYR A 340 14.29 11.32 4.55
C TYR A 340 13.16 11.29 5.60
N ARG A 341 12.11 10.51 5.35
CA ARG A 341 10.88 10.56 6.15
C ARG A 341 10.60 9.23 6.83
N PHE A 342 9.94 9.29 7.99
CA PHE A 342 9.66 8.13 8.84
C PHE A 342 8.16 7.86 9.01
N HIS A 343 7.32 8.44 8.19
CA HIS A 343 5.88 8.29 8.30
C HIS A 343 5.38 7.07 7.54
N ASP A 344 4.67 6.16 8.22
CA ASP A 344 3.99 5.03 7.57
C ASP A 344 2.76 5.52 6.80
N PRO A 345 2.73 5.36 5.48
CA PRO A 345 1.61 5.80 4.65
C PRO A 345 0.38 4.88 4.74
N ALA A 346 0.44 3.77 5.49
CA ALA A 346 -0.67 2.84 5.61
C ALA A 346 -1.88 3.50 6.30
N ARG A 347 -3.05 3.28 5.71
CA ARG A 347 -4.34 3.77 6.17
C ARG A 347 -5.30 2.61 6.38
N PHE A 348 -6.31 2.81 7.22
CA PHE A 348 -7.35 1.83 7.43
C PHE A 348 -8.28 1.73 6.21
N ALA A 349 -8.65 0.50 5.83
CA ALA A 349 -9.45 0.22 4.63
C ALA A 349 -10.83 0.87 4.62
N LEU A 350 -11.41 1.12 5.78
CA LEU A 350 -12.73 1.75 5.92
C LEU A 350 -12.66 3.28 5.96
N ALA A 351 -11.48 3.86 5.77
CA ALA A 351 -11.29 5.29 5.84
C ALA A 351 -10.82 5.84 4.50
N HIS A 352 -11.65 6.68 3.87
CA HIS A 352 -11.19 7.56 2.81
C HIS A 352 -10.54 8.79 3.43
N GLY A 353 -9.24 8.91 3.27
CA GLY A 353 -8.54 10.15 3.54
C GLY A 353 -8.09 10.39 4.98
N GLY A 354 -7.96 9.37 5.80
CA GLY A 354 -7.38 9.51 7.13
C GLY A 354 -5.96 10.07 7.07
N LYS A 355 -5.69 11.13 7.82
CA LYS A 355 -4.37 11.67 8.04
C LYS A 355 -3.82 11.06 9.33
N ASP A 356 -2.56 10.64 9.30
CA ASP A 356 -1.80 10.23 10.49
C ASP A 356 -2.38 9.05 11.30
N GLY A 357 -2.96 8.05 10.62
CA GLY A 357 -3.42 6.82 11.27
C GLY A 357 -4.81 6.91 11.92
N HIS A 358 -5.49 8.05 11.79
CA HIS A 358 -6.88 8.18 12.22
C HIS A 358 -7.82 7.83 11.07
N PRO A 359 -8.78 6.91 11.25
CA PRO A 359 -9.76 6.59 10.23
C PRO A 359 -10.71 7.77 10.02
N PHE A 360 -10.75 8.31 8.81
CA PHE A 360 -11.87 9.15 8.39
C PHE A 360 -13.02 8.26 7.95
N PRO A 361 -14.23 8.49 8.41
CA PRO A 361 -15.37 7.72 7.93
C PRO A 361 -15.50 7.90 6.42
N VAL A 362 -15.72 6.78 5.72
CA VAL A 362 -16.03 6.81 4.29
C VAL A 362 -17.22 7.72 4.10
N PRO A 363 -17.17 8.75 3.21
CA PRO A 363 -18.34 9.55 2.94
C PRO A 363 -19.51 8.64 2.53
N LEU A 364 -20.63 8.70 3.23
CA LEU A 364 -21.80 7.85 2.98
C LEU A 364 -22.19 7.82 1.49
N LYS A 365 -22.03 8.95 0.80
CA LYS A 365 -22.26 9.04 -0.64
C LYS A 365 -21.39 8.08 -1.45
N VAL A 366 -20.08 7.98 -1.16
CA VAL A 366 -19.16 7.07 -1.88
C VAL A 366 -19.50 5.62 -1.58
N TYR A 367 -19.87 5.34 -0.35
CA TYR A 367 -20.34 4.06 0.09
C TYR A 367 -21.61 3.63 -0.64
N ASP A 368 -22.64 4.48 -0.67
CA ASP A 368 -23.89 4.23 -1.36
C ASP A 368 -23.69 4.06 -2.87
N GLU A 369 -22.82 4.86 -3.48
CA GLU A 369 -22.44 4.72 -4.89
C GLU A 369 -21.80 3.36 -5.18
N THR A 370 -20.89 2.89 -4.30
CA THR A 370 -20.24 1.57 -4.43
C THR A 370 -21.27 0.45 -4.38
N ILE A 371 -22.19 0.47 -3.40
CA ILE A 371 -23.26 -0.50 -3.27
C ILE A 371 -24.17 -0.46 -4.50
N ALA A 372 -24.57 0.73 -4.92
CA ALA A 372 -25.47 0.90 -6.08
C ALA A 372 -24.85 0.37 -7.37
N VAL A 373 -23.55 0.56 -7.58
CA VAL A 373 -22.83 0.04 -8.75
C VAL A 373 -22.74 -1.48 -8.70
N LEU A 374 -22.35 -2.05 -7.57
CA LEU A 374 -22.26 -3.50 -7.43
C LEU A 374 -23.63 -4.17 -7.55
N LYS A 375 -24.69 -3.61 -6.94
CA LYS A 375 -26.06 -4.11 -7.10
C LYS A 375 -26.51 -4.06 -8.57
N ARG A 376 -26.24 -2.97 -9.28
CA ARG A 376 -26.54 -2.83 -10.71
C ARG A 376 -25.78 -3.85 -11.55
N ALA A 377 -24.47 -3.99 -11.30
CA ALA A 377 -23.64 -4.95 -12.01
C ALA A 377 -24.11 -6.39 -11.80
N VAL A 378 -24.43 -6.77 -10.56
CA VAL A 378 -24.97 -8.10 -10.23
C VAL A 378 -26.33 -8.34 -10.89
N THR A 379 -27.23 -7.34 -10.89
CA THR A 379 -28.55 -7.45 -11.50
C THR A 379 -28.49 -7.53 -13.03
N SER A 380 -27.56 -6.79 -13.65
CA SER A 380 -27.34 -6.76 -15.10
C SER A 380 -26.55 -7.98 -15.59
N ALA A 381 -25.84 -8.68 -14.70
CA ALA A 381 -25.09 -9.86 -15.03
C ALA A 381 -26.02 -11.01 -15.42
N ARG A 382 -25.64 -11.77 -16.45
CA ARG A 382 -26.38 -12.99 -16.87
C ARG A 382 -26.09 -14.14 -15.90
N LEU A 383 -26.51 -13.99 -14.66
CA LEU A 383 -26.38 -14.98 -13.59
C LEU A 383 -27.68 -15.77 -13.43
N GLY A 384 -27.58 -16.96 -12.89
CA GLY A 384 -28.75 -17.69 -12.41
C GLY A 384 -29.42 -16.94 -11.25
N ARG A 385 -30.75 -17.06 -11.12
CA ARG A 385 -31.55 -16.36 -10.09
C ARG A 385 -30.95 -16.54 -8.67
N ASN A 386 -30.51 -17.78 -8.33
CA ASN A 386 -29.97 -18.07 -7.02
C ASN A 386 -28.59 -17.39 -6.80
N GLU A 387 -27.74 -17.34 -7.82
CA GLU A 387 -26.43 -16.68 -7.77
C GLU A 387 -26.57 -15.18 -7.62
N THR A 388 -27.53 -14.58 -8.35
CA THR A 388 -27.87 -13.15 -8.22
C THR A 388 -28.34 -12.82 -6.79
N LEU A 389 -29.26 -13.59 -6.23
CA LEU A 389 -29.78 -13.40 -4.88
C LEU A 389 -28.68 -13.58 -3.82
N GLU A 390 -27.81 -14.56 -3.99
CA GLU A 390 -26.70 -14.80 -3.07
C GLU A 390 -25.66 -13.65 -3.13
N ALA A 391 -25.34 -13.16 -4.31
CA ALA A 391 -24.43 -12.02 -4.48
C ALA A 391 -25.01 -10.74 -3.87
N ILE A 392 -26.30 -10.44 -4.06
CA ILE A 392 -26.98 -9.31 -3.46
C ILE A 392 -27.01 -9.44 -1.93
N ARG A 393 -27.31 -10.63 -1.39
CA ARG A 393 -27.33 -10.88 0.05
C ARG A 393 -25.96 -10.61 0.67
N ARG A 394 -24.86 -11.08 0.07
CA ARG A 394 -23.50 -10.85 0.55
C ARG A 394 -23.13 -9.37 0.51
N LEU A 395 -23.56 -8.65 -0.52
CA LEU A 395 -23.36 -7.21 -0.59
C LEU A 395 -24.11 -6.46 0.52
N ASP A 396 -25.37 -6.85 0.79
CA ASP A 396 -26.16 -6.28 1.87
C ASP A 396 -25.60 -6.61 3.27
N GLU A 397 -25.11 -7.84 3.47
CA GLU A 397 -24.41 -8.22 4.70
C GLU A 397 -23.15 -7.37 4.92
N GLN A 398 -22.40 -7.11 3.86
CA GLN A 398 -21.23 -6.25 3.94
C GLN A 398 -21.62 -4.81 4.23
N ALA A 399 -22.68 -4.28 3.57
CA ALA A 399 -23.21 -2.96 3.84
C ALA A 399 -23.55 -2.79 5.32
N ARG A 400 -24.27 -3.75 5.92
CA ARG A 400 -24.62 -3.72 7.35
C ARG A 400 -23.40 -3.72 8.26
N ARG A 401 -22.37 -4.52 7.96
CA ARG A 401 -21.13 -4.57 8.76
C ARG A 401 -20.41 -3.21 8.74
N VAL A 402 -20.41 -2.52 7.61
CA VAL A 402 -19.84 -1.18 7.52
C VAL A 402 -20.70 -0.16 8.26
N ASP A 403 -22.02 -0.25 8.19
CA ASP A 403 -22.93 0.59 8.97
C ASP A 403 -22.72 0.42 10.48
N GLU A 404 -22.49 -0.82 10.96
CA GLU A 404 -22.14 -1.11 12.36
C GLU A 404 -20.82 -0.48 12.79
N VAL A 405 -19.86 -0.38 11.87
CA VAL A 405 -18.55 0.27 12.12
C VAL A 405 -18.64 1.80 12.04
N VAL A 406 -19.48 2.31 11.14
CA VAL A 406 -19.73 3.76 10.97
C VAL A 406 -20.61 4.34 12.10
N ALA A 407 -21.29 3.51 12.87
CA ALA A 407 -22.02 3.90 14.07
C ALA A 407 -21.12 4.33 15.26
N GLY A 408 -19.85 4.65 14.98
CA GLY A 408 -18.92 5.30 15.89
C GLY A 408 -19.36 6.72 16.30
N PRO A 409 -18.55 7.43 17.08
CA PRO A 409 -18.87 8.75 17.57
C PRO A 409 -19.27 9.68 16.41
N CYS A 410 -20.25 10.52 16.62
CA CYS A 410 -20.69 11.47 15.60
C CYS A 410 -19.52 12.40 15.21
N LEU A 411 -19.53 12.94 14.00
CA LEU A 411 -18.46 13.81 13.48
C LEU A 411 -18.13 14.95 14.47
N ALA A 412 -19.10 15.46 15.20
CA ALA A 412 -18.89 16.53 16.20
C ALA A 412 -18.10 16.04 17.41
N GLU A 413 -18.36 14.83 17.88
CA GLU A 413 -17.61 14.19 18.98
C GLU A 413 -16.18 13.86 18.54
N TYR A 414 -16.02 13.40 17.30
CA TYR A 414 -14.72 13.12 16.72
C TYR A 414 -13.88 14.40 16.58
N ILE A 415 -14.46 15.50 16.08
CA ILE A 415 -13.81 16.81 15.99
C ILE A 415 -13.45 17.34 17.38
N ALA A 416 -14.28 17.11 18.38
CA ALA A 416 -13.99 17.52 19.77
C ALA A 416 -12.79 16.77 20.35
N VAL A 417 -12.70 15.46 20.13
CA VAL A 417 -11.57 14.62 20.53
C VAL A 417 -10.30 15.02 19.78
N GLU A 418 -10.39 15.29 18.50
CA GLU A 418 -9.25 15.77 17.70
C GLU A 418 -8.74 17.12 18.18
N ARG A 419 -9.64 18.06 18.51
CA ARG A 419 -9.25 19.36 19.08
C ARG A 419 -8.55 19.22 20.43
N GLU A 420 -9.01 18.31 21.28
CA GLU A 420 -8.41 18.04 22.58
C GLU A 420 -7.00 17.45 22.44
N HIS A 421 -6.77 16.60 21.41
CA HIS A 421 -5.48 15.99 21.13
C HIS A 421 -4.60 16.80 20.17
N SER A 422 -5.11 17.89 19.58
CA SER A 422 -4.39 18.70 18.58
C SER A 422 -3.07 19.30 19.09
N GLN A 423 -2.95 19.53 20.39
CA GLN A 423 -1.70 19.97 21.01
C GLN A 423 -0.58 18.91 20.93
N ALA A 424 -0.92 17.62 20.95
CA ALA A 424 0.04 16.53 20.79
C ALA A 424 0.65 16.49 19.36
N TYR A 425 -0.04 17.08 18.39
CA TYR A 425 0.37 17.16 16.99
C TYR A 425 0.93 18.56 16.61
N ALA A 426 1.38 19.34 17.61
CA ALA A 426 1.95 20.69 17.41
C ALA A 426 1.01 21.68 16.67
N GLY A 427 -0.30 21.56 16.87
CA GLY A 427 -1.29 22.48 16.31
C GLY A 427 -1.42 22.45 14.78
N ARG A 428 -0.88 21.44 14.11
CA ARG A 428 -1.04 21.25 12.68
C ARG A 428 -2.36 20.53 12.39
N THR A 429 -3.44 21.25 12.53
CA THR A 429 -4.70 20.87 11.87
C THR A 429 -4.55 21.13 10.38
N VAL A 430 -5.04 20.21 9.59
CA VAL A 430 -5.10 20.29 8.12
C VAL A 430 -6.11 21.33 7.70
#